data_d28284c3c554684d70d43dc7e52b24f4
#
_entry.id   d28284c3c554684d70d43dc7e52b24f4
#
_cell.length_a   1.000
_cell.length_b   1.000
_cell.length_c   1.000
_cell.angle_alpha   90.00
_cell.angle_beta   90.00
_cell.angle_gamma   90.00
#
_symmetry.space_group_name_H-M   'P 1'
#
loop_
_entity.id
_entity.type
_entity.pdbx_description
1 polymer ?
#
loop_
_entity_poly.entity_id
_entity_poly.type
_entity_poly.pdbx_seq_one_letter_code
_entity_poly.pdbx_strand_id
1 'polypeptide(L)'
;MYKVLIVDDESIIVEGLTSVIPWKDYNCKVIATASNGVEGAKAIRKHSPDILITDIRMPNVDGLTMLSGIRSEFPKMQITVLTGFRDFTYAQKAIKIGVTRFLVKPSKMNEIKEALEVMIANLAEQGNDGLNNDKEDDTSEAANNFVVRQALSYIEEHYSEKVSLGKVADECYVSQWHLSKLLNKHTGQNFYDILNGIRIREAKKLLSDPSMRISEISEIVGYTDPAHFSRIFKKLEGVSANEYRNSNCIANK
;
A
#
# COMPACT_ATOMS: atom_id res chain seq x y z
N MET A 1 -24.43 -5.74 14.00
CA MET A 1 -23.47 -5.35 15.04
C MET A 1 -22.14 -5.10 14.36
N TYR A 2 -21.65 -3.87 14.42
CA TYR A 2 -20.41 -3.45 13.75
C TYR A 2 -19.18 -4.00 14.45
N LYS A 3 -18.21 -4.46 13.66
CA LYS A 3 -16.95 -5.04 14.13
C LYS A 3 -15.92 -3.94 14.32
N VAL A 4 -15.35 -3.83 15.51
CA VAL A 4 -14.35 -2.82 15.86
C VAL A 4 -13.00 -3.49 16.06
N LEU A 5 -11.95 -2.92 15.46
CA LEU A 5 -10.56 -3.25 15.72
C LEU A 5 -9.88 -2.04 16.37
N ILE A 6 -9.08 -2.27 17.41
CA ILE A 6 -8.26 -1.25 18.08
C ILE A 6 -6.79 -1.60 17.88
N VAL A 7 -5.98 -0.65 17.41
CA VAL A 7 -4.54 -0.81 17.17
C VAL A 7 -3.79 0.30 17.90
N ASP A 8 -3.09 -0.06 18.97
CA ASP A 8 -2.31 0.89 19.79
C ASP A 8 -1.22 0.10 20.53
N ASP A 9 0.00 0.60 20.60
CA ASP A 9 1.11 -0.08 21.30
C ASP A 9 1.05 0.11 22.81
N GLU A 10 0.24 1.05 23.29
CA GLU A 10 -0.02 1.27 24.70
C GLU A 10 -1.18 0.38 25.19
N SER A 11 -0.89 -0.73 25.85
CA SER A 11 -1.90 -1.66 26.38
C SER A 11 -2.96 -1.00 27.26
N ILE A 12 -2.56 0.02 28.04
CA ILE A 12 -3.47 0.78 28.91
C ILE A 12 -4.53 1.53 28.11
N ILE A 13 -4.19 2.03 26.93
CA ILE A 13 -5.14 2.70 26.00
C ILE A 13 -6.11 1.67 25.43
N VAL A 14 -5.58 0.53 24.96
CA VAL A 14 -6.39 -0.58 24.42
C VAL A 14 -7.40 -1.08 25.46
N GLU A 15 -6.95 -1.35 26.69
CA GLU A 15 -7.79 -1.79 27.80
C GLU A 15 -8.83 -0.72 28.16
N GLY A 16 -8.42 0.54 28.24
CA GLY A 16 -9.31 1.68 28.51
C GLY A 16 -10.41 1.80 27.46
N LEU A 17 -10.06 1.82 26.17
CA LEU A 17 -11.04 1.89 25.09
C LEU A 17 -11.99 0.68 25.07
N THR A 18 -11.45 -0.51 25.34
CA THR A 18 -12.25 -1.73 25.31
C THR A 18 -13.27 -1.80 26.45
N SER A 19 -12.88 -1.35 27.67
CA SER A 19 -13.67 -1.51 28.88
C SER A 19 -14.58 -0.30 29.20
N VAL A 20 -14.14 0.93 28.87
CA VAL A 20 -14.87 2.15 29.28
C VAL A 20 -15.96 2.54 28.26
N ILE A 21 -15.78 2.21 26.98
CA ILE A 21 -16.78 2.53 25.97
C ILE A 21 -17.92 1.50 26.03
N PRO A 22 -19.18 1.93 26.15
CA PRO A 22 -20.32 1.04 26.14
C PRO A 22 -20.65 0.57 24.72
N TRP A 23 -19.79 -0.26 24.12
CA TRP A 23 -19.86 -0.71 22.72
C TRP A 23 -21.24 -1.23 22.30
N LYS A 24 -21.92 -1.92 23.20
CA LYS A 24 -23.26 -2.48 22.93
C LYS A 24 -24.29 -1.41 22.64
N ASP A 25 -24.20 -0.26 23.30
CA ASP A 25 -25.13 0.87 23.10
C ASP A 25 -25.01 1.46 21.69
N TYR A 26 -23.84 1.31 21.08
CA TYR A 26 -23.52 1.71 19.71
C TYR A 26 -23.69 0.58 18.68
N ASN A 27 -24.30 -0.54 19.06
CA ASN A 27 -24.39 -1.73 18.21
C ASN A 27 -23.02 -2.20 17.68
N CYS A 28 -21.96 -2.01 18.47
CA CYS A 28 -20.58 -2.34 18.15
C CYS A 28 -20.03 -3.47 19.03
N LYS A 29 -18.99 -4.15 18.55
CA LYS A 29 -18.22 -5.15 19.30
C LYS A 29 -16.74 -5.05 18.92
N VAL A 30 -15.87 -4.91 19.92
CA VAL A 30 -14.43 -5.08 19.71
C VAL A 30 -14.15 -6.57 19.43
N ILE A 31 -13.63 -6.85 18.24
CA ILE A 31 -13.41 -8.22 17.77
C ILE A 31 -11.94 -8.65 17.85
N ALA A 32 -11.03 -7.69 17.86
CA ALA A 32 -9.60 -7.91 17.99
C ALA A 32 -8.91 -6.62 18.42
N THR A 33 -7.68 -6.78 18.90
CA THR A 33 -6.74 -5.69 19.19
C THR A 33 -5.38 -6.04 18.59
N ALA A 34 -4.53 -5.05 18.33
CA ALA A 34 -3.18 -5.25 17.87
C ALA A 34 -2.26 -4.16 18.46
N SER A 35 -0.96 -4.45 18.57
CA SER A 35 0.01 -3.61 19.25
C SER A 35 0.94 -2.84 18.29
N ASN A 36 0.80 -3.01 16.99
CA ASN A 36 1.59 -2.34 15.95
C ASN A 36 0.91 -2.45 14.57
N GLY A 37 1.40 -1.66 13.61
CA GLY A 37 0.79 -1.62 12.28
C GLY A 37 0.86 -2.94 11.50
N VAL A 38 1.89 -3.78 11.71
CA VAL A 38 1.99 -5.09 11.03
C VAL A 38 0.90 -6.04 11.52
N GLU A 39 0.73 -6.14 12.84
CA GLU A 39 -0.34 -6.95 13.43
C GLU A 39 -1.71 -6.37 13.10
N GLY A 40 -1.85 -5.05 13.12
CA GLY A 40 -3.06 -4.33 12.73
C GLY A 40 -3.50 -4.69 11.32
N ALA A 41 -2.59 -4.62 10.34
CA ALA A 41 -2.87 -4.97 8.96
C ALA A 41 -3.30 -6.45 8.80
N LYS A 42 -2.65 -7.39 9.51
CA LYS A 42 -3.04 -8.80 9.54
C LYS A 42 -4.43 -8.99 10.14
N ALA A 43 -4.73 -8.30 11.26
CA ALA A 43 -6.01 -8.39 11.92
C ALA A 43 -7.15 -7.81 11.06
N ILE A 44 -6.91 -6.69 10.36
CA ILE A 44 -7.87 -6.10 9.43
C ILE A 44 -8.23 -7.09 8.31
N ARG A 45 -7.24 -7.69 7.66
CA ARG A 45 -7.47 -8.68 6.59
C ARG A 45 -8.20 -9.92 7.09
N LYS A 46 -7.85 -10.39 8.30
CA LYS A 46 -8.44 -11.60 8.90
C LYS A 46 -9.90 -11.41 9.33
N HIS A 47 -10.22 -10.26 9.90
CA HIS A 47 -11.50 -10.04 10.57
C HIS A 47 -12.45 -9.14 9.79
N SER A 48 -11.94 -8.37 8.80
CA SER A 48 -12.70 -7.37 8.02
C SER A 48 -13.55 -6.49 8.94
N PRO A 49 -12.93 -5.64 9.78
CA PRO A 49 -13.66 -4.76 10.68
C PRO A 49 -14.39 -3.66 9.91
N ASP A 50 -15.51 -3.20 10.47
CA ASP A 50 -16.26 -2.05 9.95
C ASP A 50 -15.67 -0.74 10.45
N ILE A 51 -15.10 -0.75 11.66
CA ILE A 51 -14.52 0.40 12.35
C ILE A 51 -13.11 0.06 12.82
N LEU A 52 -12.18 0.95 12.54
CA LEU A 52 -10.80 0.91 13.04
C LEU A 52 -10.52 2.14 13.90
N ILE A 53 -9.97 1.91 15.09
CA ILE A 53 -9.38 2.95 15.94
C ILE A 53 -7.89 2.64 16.03
N THR A 54 -7.02 3.57 15.63
CA THR A 54 -5.59 3.32 15.61
C THR A 54 -4.77 4.51 16.11
N ASP A 55 -3.65 4.24 16.79
CA ASP A 55 -2.61 5.26 16.98
C ASP A 55 -1.79 5.44 15.68
N ILE A 56 -1.10 6.57 15.59
CA ILE A 56 -0.12 6.84 14.53
C ILE A 56 1.24 6.27 14.90
N ARG A 57 1.75 6.61 16.08
CA ARG A 57 3.11 6.24 16.44
C ARG A 57 3.16 4.90 17.14
N MET A 58 3.54 3.90 16.40
CA MET A 58 3.73 2.54 16.90
C MET A 58 5.07 1.98 16.41
N PRO A 59 5.66 1.01 17.11
CA PRO A 59 6.90 0.36 16.69
C PRO A 59 6.70 -0.42 15.39
N ASN A 60 7.79 -0.61 14.65
CA ASN A 60 7.89 -1.31 13.36
C ASN A 60 7.19 -0.57 12.21
N VAL A 61 5.87 -0.48 12.24
CA VAL A 61 5.04 0.18 11.21
C VAL A 61 4.09 1.14 11.89
N ASP A 62 4.16 2.41 11.50
CA ASP A 62 3.26 3.44 12.01
C ASP A 62 1.83 3.28 11.45
N GLY A 63 0.85 3.86 12.17
CA GLY A 63 -0.56 3.73 11.80
C GLY A 63 -0.90 4.31 10.43
N LEU A 64 -0.28 5.42 10.00
CA LEU A 64 -0.57 6.03 8.69
C LEU A 64 0.00 5.20 7.55
N THR A 65 1.19 4.61 7.74
CA THR A 65 1.78 3.67 6.78
C THR A 65 0.90 2.43 6.64
N MET A 66 0.45 1.84 7.76
CA MET A 66 -0.54 0.75 7.75
C MET A 66 -1.81 1.14 7.00
N LEU A 67 -2.38 2.31 7.32
CA LEU A 67 -3.63 2.79 6.70
C LEU A 67 -3.48 3.01 5.20
N SER A 68 -2.36 3.54 4.74
CA SER A 68 -2.09 3.75 3.31
C SER A 68 -2.16 2.45 2.51
N GLY A 69 -1.66 1.34 3.09
CA GLY A 69 -1.72 0.02 2.47
C GLY A 69 -3.11 -0.63 2.54
N ILE A 70 -3.84 -0.39 3.63
CA ILE A 70 -5.12 -1.07 3.88
C ILE A 70 -6.32 -0.33 3.26
N ARG A 71 -6.26 1.00 3.13
CA ARG A 71 -7.40 1.81 2.70
C ARG A 71 -7.99 1.37 1.36
N SER A 72 -7.12 1.06 0.41
CA SER A 72 -7.52 0.61 -0.92
C SER A 72 -8.16 -0.80 -0.95
N GLU A 73 -7.81 -1.67 0.02
CA GLU A 73 -8.42 -2.99 0.19
C GLU A 73 -9.78 -2.90 0.92
N PHE A 74 -9.92 -1.92 1.82
CA PHE A 74 -11.10 -1.72 2.70
C PHE A 74 -11.66 -0.31 2.60
N PRO A 75 -12.18 0.13 1.44
CA PRO A 75 -12.61 1.50 1.21
C PRO A 75 -13.79 1.95 2.08
N LYS A 76 -14.64 1.01 2.50
CA LYS A 76 -15.83 1.31 3.34
C LYS A 76 -15.55 1.36 4.84
N MET A 77 -14.37 0.86 5.27
CA MET A 77 -14.00 0.85 6.69
C MET A 77 -13.89 2.27 7.24
N GLN A 78 -14.57 2.54 8.33
CA GLN A 78 -14.51 3.83 9.02
C GLN A 78 -13.27 3.85 9.93
N ILE A 79 -12.52 4.96 9.91
CA ILE A 79 -11.23 5.05 10.58
C ILE A 79 -11.19 6.26 11.49
N THR A 80 -10.88 6.03 12.77
CA THR A 80 -10.51 7.08 13.71
C THR A 80 -9.05 6.92 14.11
N VAL A 81 -8.28 7.99 13.99
CA VAL A 81 -6.90 8.05 14.46
C VAL A 81 -6.85 8.75 15.83
N LEU A 82 -6.19 8.11 16.80
CA LEU A 82 -5.86 8.67 18.10
C LEU A 82 -4.33 8.90 18.14
N THR A 83 -3.87 10.13 18.44
CA THR A 83 -2.42 10.40 18.49
C THR A 83 -2.04 11.37 19.61
N GLY A 84 -0.91 11.13 20.27
CA GLY A 84 -0.32 12.04 21.24
C GLY A 84 0.35 13.28 20.63
N PHE A 85 0.46 13.35 19.31
CA PHE A 85 1.21 14.40 18.62
C PHE A 85 0.28 15.34 17.84
N ARG A 86 0.43 16.64 18.11
CA ARG A 86 -0.22 17.74 17.36
C ARG A 86 0.66 18.13 16.16
N ASP A 87 0.94 17.16 15.28
CA ASP A 87 1.71 17.43 14.08
C ASP A 87 0.76 17.59 12.89
N PHE A 88 0.78 18.75 12.28
CA PHE A 88 -0.06 19.08 11.14
C PHE A 88 0.20 18.17 9.93
N THR A 89 1.42 17.67 9.79
CA THR A 89 1.78 16.76 8.69
C THR A 89 1.06 15.42 8.80
N TYR A 90 0.86 14.92 10.02
CA TYR A 90 0.07 13.70 10.25
C TYR A 90 -1.42 13.90 9.95
N ALA A 91 -1.97 15.06 10.35
CA ALA A 91 -3.35 15.38 10.05
C ALA A 91 -3.59 15.49 8.52
N GLN A 92 -2.70 16.14 7.79
CA GLN A 92 -2.79 16.21 6.33
C GLN A 92 -2.72 14.83 5.65
N LYS A 93 -1.82 13.96 6.11
CA LYS A 93 -1.73 12.59 5.58
C LYS A 93 -3.00 11.80 5.90
N ALA A 94 -3.50 11.90 7.14
CA ALA A 94 -4.73 11.22 7.56
C ALA A 94 -5.94 11.65 6.70
N ILE A 95 -6.08 12.94 6.40
CA ILE A 95 -7.14 13.46 5.51
C ILE A 95 -7.01 12.84 4.11
N LYS A 96 -5.80 12.80 3.54
CA LYS A 96 -5.55 12.22 2.21
C LYS A 96 -5.87 10.72 2.13
N ILE A 97 -5.75 10.00 3.26
CA ILE A 97 -6.08 8.57 3.37
C ILE A 97 -7.59 8.37 3.56
N GLY A 98 -8.35 9.44 3.84
CA GLY A 98 -9.78 9.35 4.11
C GLY A 98 -10.10 8.83 5.52
N VAL A 99 -9.35 9.30 6.52
CA VAL A 99 -9.64 9.06 7.94
C VAL A 99 -10.91 9.83 8.32
N THR A 100 -11.87 9.15 8.95
CA THR A 100 -13.17 9.72 9.34
C THR A 100 -13.02 10.75 10.45
N ARG A 101 -12.14 10.48 11.44
CA ARG A 101 -11.86 11.37 12.57
C ARG A 101 -10.38 11.28 12.98
N PHE A 102 -9.87 12.44 13.41
CA PHE A 102 -8.52 12.58 13.95
C PHE A 102 -8.63 13.20 15.35
N LEU A 103 -8.25 12.47 16.38
CA LEU A 103 -8.34 12.87 17.79
C LEU A 103 -6.95 12.93 18.41
N VAL A 104 -6.75 13.91 19.30
CA VAL A 104 -5.46 14.10 20.00
C VAL A 104 -5.56 13.54 21.41
N LYS A 105 -4.63 12.67 21.79
CA LYS A 105 -4.49 12.15 23.16
C LYS A 105 -4.00 13.28 24.12
N PRO A 106 -4.52 13.41 25.33
CA PRO A 106 -5.62 12.64 25.91
C PRO A 106 -6.98 13.07 25.34
N SER A 107 -7.68 12.16 24.69
CA SER A 107 -8.99 12.43 24.12
C SER A 107 -10.06 12.34 25.20
N LYS A 108 -11.00 13.29 25.18
CA LYS A 108 -12.16 13.22 26.05
C LYS A 108 -13.11 12.11 25.58
N MET A 109 -13.76 11.44 26.53
CA MET A 109 -14.72 10.37 26.21
C MET A 109 -15.82 10.81 25.24
N ASN A 110 -16.27 12.06 25.35
CA ASN A 110 -17.29 12.59 24.46
C ASN A 110 -16.79 12.69 23.00
N GLU A 111 -15.54 13.06 22.77
CA GLU A 111 -14.94 13.15 21.43
C GLU A 111 -14.87 11.76 20.75
N ILE A 112 -14.59 10.72 21.54
CA ILE A 112 -14.58 9.33 21.04
C ILE A 112 -16.00 8.86 20.72
N LYS A 113 -16.99 9.21 21.57
CA LYS A 113 -18.40 8.88 21.32
C LYS A 113 -18.92 9.57 20.07
N GLU A 114 -18.66 10.87 19.90
CA GLU A 114 -19.01 11.62 18.70
C GLU A 114 -18.35 11.01 17.42
N ALA A 115 -17.09 10.58 17.53
CA ALA A 115 -16.43 9.89 16.43
C ALA A 115 -17.13 8.58 16.06
N LEU A 116 -17.55 7.79 17.06
CA LEU A 116 -18.30 6.55 16.84
C LEU A 116 -19.66 6.81 16.18
N GLU A 117 -20.40 7.81 16.65
CA GLU A 117 -21.71 8.19 16.09
C GLU A 117 -21.58 8.54 14.60
N VAL A 118 -20.57 9.34 14.23
CA VAL A 118 -20.33 9.70 12.83
C VAL A 118 -19.95 8.47 12.00
N MET A 119 -19.07 7.61 12.51
CA MET A 119 -18.68 6.38 11.80
C MET A 119 -19.87 5.44 11.56
N ILE A 120 -20.74 5.30 12.56
CA ILE A 120 -21.94 4.48 12.46
C ILE A 120 -22.95 5.07 11.46
N ALA A 121 -23.15 6.40 11.47
CA ALA A 121 -24.00 7.08 10.50
C ALA A 121 -23.51 6.82 9.06
N ASN A 122 -22.20 6.99 8.81
CA ASN A 122 -21.61 6.71 7.51
C ASN A 122 -21.81 5.25 7.07
N LEU A 123 -21.64 4.29 7.98
CA LEU A 123 -21.86 2.87 7.68
C LEU A 123 -23.33 2.55 7.39
N ALA A 124 -24.26 3.21 8.08
CA ALA A 124 -25.69 3.05 7.84
C ALA A 124 -26.11 3.59 6.47
N GLU A 125 -25.58 4.74 6.07
CA GLU A 125 -25.82 5.32 4.73
C GLU A 125 -25.26 4.42 3.63
N GLN A 126 -24.05 3.90 3.78
CA GLN A 126 -23.43 2.95 2.84
C GLN A 126 -24.19 1.62 2.71
N GLY A 127 -24.96 1.22 3.74
CA GLY A 127 -25.80 0.01 3.73
C GLY A 127 -27.08 0.17 2.91
N ASN A 128 -27.55 1.40 2.69
CA ASN A 128 -28.76 1.70 1.91
C ASN A 128 -28.50 1.90 0.40
N ASP A 129 -27.25 2.14 0.00
CA ASP A 129 -26.87 2.33 -1.42
C ASP A 129 -26.65 0.99 -2.15
N GLY A 130 -27.65 0.14 -2.12
CA GLY A 130 -27.62 -1.19 -2.76
C GLY A 130 -27.66 -1.20 -4.29
N LEU A 131 -27.45 -0.10 -5.03
CA LEU A 131 -27.59 -0.07 -6.51
C LEU A 131 -26.78 1.00 -7.27
N ASN A 132 -25.75 1.61 -6.71
CA ASN A 132 -24.88 2.49 -7.51
C ASN A 132 -23.38 2.22 -7.25
N ASN A 133 -22.85 1.28 -8.00
CA ASN A 133 -21.47 0.78 -7.91
C ASN A 133 -20.51 1.53 -8.84
N ASP A 134 -20.56 2.85 -9.00
CA ASP A 134 -19.62 3.57 -9.88
C ASP A 134 -19.21 4.99 -9.41
N LYS A 135 -19.32 5.27 -8.11
CA LYS A 135 -18.54 6.40 -7.57
C LYS A 135 -17.36 5.83 -6.81
N GLU A 136 -16.26 5.60 -7.51
CA GLU A 136 -14.95 5.48 -6.87
C GLU A 136 -14.73 6.77 -6.07
N ASP A 137 -14.78 6.65 -4.74
CA ASP A 137 -14.56 7.75 -3.81
C ASP A 137 -13.18 8.33 -4.09
N ASP A 138 -13.06 9.64 -4.30
CA ASP A 138 -11.81 10.36 -4.63
C ASP A 138 -10.68 10.03 -3.63
N THR A 139 -11.05 9.71 -2.39
CA THR A 139 -10.14 9.23 -1.33
C THR A 139 -9.59 7.82 -1.58
N SER A 140 -10.38 6.92 -2.16
CA SER A 140 -9.94 5.56 -2.53
C SER A 140 -8.96 5.63 -3.70
N GLU A 141 -9.18 6.51 -4.66
CA GLU A 141 -8.28 6.70 -5.81
C GLU A 141 -6.94 7.31 -5.39
N ALA A 142 -6.94 8.28 -4.48
CA ALA A 142 -5.69 8.84 -3.93
C ALA A 142 -4.86 7.80 -3.18
N ALA A 143 -5.50 6.91 -2.40
CA ALA A 143 -4.82 5.80 -1.72
C ALA A 143 -4.27 4.76 -2.72
N ASN A 144 -5.04 4.41 -3.75
CA ASN A 144 -4.62 3.52 -4.82
C ASN A 144 -3.40 4.08 -5.58
N ASN A 145 -3.45 5.36 -5.93
CA ASN A 145 -2.35 6.08 -6.59
C ASN A 145 -1.09 6.15 -5.72
N PHE A 146 -1.24 6.25 -4.40
CA PHE A 146 -0.11 6.21 -3.47
C PHE A 146 0.56 4.83 -3.45
N VAL A 147 -0.22 3.75 -3.30
CA VAL A 147 0.28 2.36 -3.30
C VAL A 147 1.00 2.04 -4.60
N VAL A 148 0.43 2.43 -5.75
CA VAL A 148 1.06 2.22 -7.06
C VAL A 148 2.38 2.96 -7.17
N ARG A 149 2.43 4.23 -6.77
CA ARG A 149 3.68 5.02 -6.78
C ARG A 149 4.75 4.41 -5.88
N GLN A 150 4.39 3.99 -4.68
CA GLN A 150 5.32 3.33 -3.75
C GLN A 150 5.85 2.02 -4.34
N ALA A 151 4.98 1.22 -4.93
CA ALA A 151 5.38 -0.03 -5.58
C ALA A 151 6.34 0.20 -6.76
N LEU A 152 6.03 1.16 -7.62
CA LEU A 152 6.89 1.51 -8.77
C LEU A 152 8.26 2.04 -8.31
N SER A 153 8.31 2.92 -7.30
CA SER A 153 9.56 3.40 -6.70
C SER A 153 10.39 2.25 -6.15
N TYR A 154 9.78 1.36 -5.37
CA TYR A 154 10.47 0.20 -4.83
C TYR A 154 11.04 -0.72 -5.93
N ILE A 155 10.28 -0.97 -7.00
CA ILE A 155 10.75 -1.78 -8.13
C ILE A 155 11.91 -1.08 -8.84
N GLU A 156 11.86 0.25 -9.04
CA GLU A 156 12.95 1.03 -9.65
C GLU A 156 14.23 1.07 -8.80
N GLU A 157 14.11 1.05 -7.48
CA GLU A 157 15.27 1.04 -6.58
C GLU A 157 15.93 -0.34 -6.46
N HIS A 158 15.15 -1.42 -6.63
CA HIS A 158 15.61 -2.79 -6.35
C HIS A 158 15.59 -3.72 -7.58
N TYR A 159 15.40 -3.19 -8.81
CA TYR A 159 15.25 -4.01 -10.02
C TYR A 159 16.40 -5.00 -10.27
N SER A 160 17.62 -4.65 -9.85
CA SER A 160 18.81 -5.50 -10.00
C SER A 160 18.84 -6.70 -9.03
N GLU A 161 18.01 -6.68 -8.00
CA GLU A 161 17.91 -7.75 -7.01
C GLU A 161 16.85 -8.80 -7.41
N LYS A 162 16.75 -9.85 -6.58
CA LYS A 162 15.65 -10.83 -6.69
C LYS A 162 14.36 -10.25 -6.09
N VAL A 163 13.64 -9.47 -6.90
CA VAL A 163 12.34 -8.88 -6.52
C VAL A 163 11.21 -9.80 -6.94
N SER A 164 10.22 -9.98 -6.06
CA SER A 164 8.97 -10.69 -6.34
C SER A 164 7.77 -9.81 -6.03
N LEU A 165 6.63 -10.08 -6.67
CA LEU A 165 5.38 -9.39 -6.36
C LEU A 165 5.03 -9.44 -4.87
N GLY A 166 5.34 -10.58 -4.20
CA GLY A 166 5.13 -10.72 -2.76
C GLY A 166 5.95 -9.74 -1.94
N LYS A 167 7.26 -9.63 -2.24
CA LYS A 167 8.15 -8.70 -1.54
C LYS A 167 7.68 -7.24 -1.72
N VAL A 168 7.30 -6.85 -2.93
CA VAL A 168 6.77 -5.49 -3.18
C VAL A 168 5.44 -5.26 -2.47
N ALA A 169 4.56 -6.27 -2.44
CA ALA A 169 3.28 -6.17 -1.75
C ALA A 169 3.46 -6.02 -0.23
N ASP A 170 4.43 -6.75 0.35
CA ASP A 170 4.78 -6.65 1.77
C ASP A 170 5.31 -5.25 2.11
N GLU A 171 6.17 -4.67 1.27
CA GLU A 171 6.69 -3.30 1.44
C GLU A 171 5.61 -2.22 1.28
N CYS A 172 4.59 -2.48 0.45
CA CYS A 172 3.44 -1.59 0.29
C CYS A 172 2.31 -1.89 1.29
N TYR A 173 2.48 -2.89 2.17
CA TYR A 173 1.50 -3.36 3.15
C TYR A 173 0.14 -3.76 2.56
N VAL A 174 0.14 -4.22 1.31
CA VAL A 174 -1.05 -4.72 0.60
C VAL A 174 -0.95 -6.22 0.31
N SER A 175 -2.07 -6.86 -0.02
CA SER A 175 -2.03 -8.22 -0.53
C SER A 175 -1.45 -8.28 -1.95
N GLN A 176 -0.79 -9.39 -2.31
CA GLN A 176 -0.27 -9.60 -3.67
C GLN A 176 -1.35 -9.47 -4.74
N TRP A 177 -2.54 -10.02 -4.45
CA TRP A 177 -3.69 -9.93 -5.36
C TRP A 177 -4.10 -8.48 -5.59
N HIS A 178 -4.21 -7.70 -4.50
CA HIS A 178 -4.59 -6.28 -4.58
C HIS A 178 -3.54 -5.46 -5.33
N LEU A 179 -2.25 -5.63 -5.01
CA LEU A 179 -1.16 -4.96 -5.73
C LEU A 179 -1.17 -5.29 -7.22
N SER A 180 -1.33 -6.57 -7.58
CA SER A 180 -1.42 -7.00 -8.98
C SER A 180 -2.56 -6.30 -9.72
N LYS A 181 -3.74 -6.22 -9.10
CA LYS A 181 -4.92 -5.53 -9.64
C LYS A 181 -4.65 -4.03 -9.82
N LEU A 182 -4.03 -3.37 -8.83
CA LEU A 182 -3.72 -1.95 -8.88
C LEU A 182 -2.69 -1.63 -9.97
N LEU A 183 -1.58 -2.38 -10.04
CA LEU A 183 -0.57 -2.19 -11.08
C LEU A 183 -1.19 -2.31 -12.47
N ASN A 184 -2.00 -3.36 -12.69
CA ASN A 184 -2.66 -3.55 -13.99
C ASN A 184 -3.65 -2.42 -14.31
N LYS A 185 -4.47 -2.00 -13.34
CA LYS A 185 -5.45 -0.89 -13.52
C LYS A 185 -4.76 0.44 -13.88
N HIS A 186 -3.65 0.78 -13.20
CA HIS A 186 -3.02 2.10 -13.34
C HIS A 186 -1.92 2.17 -14.41
N THR A 187 -1.26 1.06 -14.73
CA THR A 187 -0.16 1.03 -15.71
C THR A 187 -0.49 0.27 -16.99
N GLY A 188 -1.58 -0.51 -16.99
CA GLY A 188 -1.90 -1.44 -18.08
C GLY A 188 -0.97 -2.65 -18.15
N GLN A 189 -0.07 -2.83 -17.20
CA GLN A 189 0.99 -3.83 -17.19
C GLN A 189 0.94 -4.71 -15.94
N ASN A 190 1.37 -5.96 -16.05
CA ASN A 190 1.60 -6.79 -14.88
C ASN A 190 2.98 -6.49 -14.25
N PHE A 191 3.18 -6.97 -13.02
CA PHE A 191 4.44 -6.78 -12.28
C PHE A 191 5.69 -7.21 -13.06
N TYR A 192 5.64 -8.34 -13.75
CA TYR A 192 6.80 -8.85 -14.49
C TYR A 192 7.11 -8.03 -15.74
N ASP A 193 6.09 -7.49 -16.41
CA ASP A 193 6.28 -6.60 -17.55
C ASP A 193 6.92 -5.28 -17.11
N ILE A 194 6.48 -4.72 -15.98
CA ILE A 194 7.08 -3.52 -15.37
C ILE A 194 8.55 -3.78 -15.00
N LEU A 195 8.83 -4.84 -14.24
CA LEU A 195 10.19 -5.18 -13.80
C LEU A 195 11.12 -5.41 -15.00
N ASN A 196 10.67 -6.19 -15.99
CA ASN A 196 11.46 -6.45 -17.19
C ASN A 196 11.65 -5.18 -18.02
N GLY A 197 10.63 -4.32 -18.14
CA GLY A 197 10.75 -3.02 -18.82
C GLY A 197 11.85 -2.14 -18.21
N ILE A 198 11.89 -2.06 -16.87
CA ILE A 198 12.94 -1.32 -16.14
C ILE A 198 14.32 -1.94 -16.41
N ARG A 199 14.46 -3.26 -16.25
CA ARG A 199 15.72 -3.97 -16.48
C ARG A 199 16.27 -3.78 -17.89
N ILE A 200 15.42 -3.87 -18.90
CA ILE A 200 15.82 -3.67 -20.30
C ILE A 200 16.18 -2.22 -20.56
N ARG A 201 15.47 -1.26 -19.99
CA ARG A 201 15.81 0.17 -20.07
C ARG A 201 17.21 0.43 -19.50
N GLU A 202 17.54 -0.13 -18.35
CA GLU A 202 18.86 0.01 -17.75
C GLU A 202 19.94 -0.76 -18.53
N ALA A 203 19.62 -1.95 -19.04
CA ALA A 203 20.53 -2.70 -19.91
C ALA A 203 20.91 -1.90 -21.18
N LYS A 204 19.98 -1.16 -21.77
CA LYS A 204 20.24 -0.31 -22.94
C LYS A 204 21.29 0.77 -22.65
N LYS A 205 21.30 1.34 -21.43
CA LYS A 205 22.33 2.29 -21.02
C LYS A 205 23.71 1.63 -20.95
N LEU A 206 23.79 0.43 -20.37
CA LEU A 206 25.04 -0.33 -20.24
C LEU A 206 25.55 -0.86 -21.58
N LEU A 207 24.66 -1.16 -22.52
CA LEU A 207 25.02 -1.60 -23.88
C LEU A 207 25.77 -0.53 -24.68
N SER A 208 25.75 0.73 -24.28
CA SER A 208 26.53 1.81 -24.89
C SER A 208 28.03 1.66 -24.61
N ASP A 209 28.42 0.91 -23.58
CA ASP A 209 29.80 0.58 -23.29
C ASP A 209 30.23 -0.71 -24.03
N PRO A 210 31.11 -0.59 -25.04
CA PRO A 210 31.54 -1.76 -25.82
C PRO A 210 32.46 -2.72 -25.04
N SER A 211 33.01 -2.30 -23.90
CA SER A 211 33.89 -3.12 -23.07
C SER A 211 33.13 -4.16 -22.24
N MET A 212 31.86 -3.92 -21.96
CA MET A 212 31.02 -4.81 -21.13
C MET A 212 30.47 -5.99 -21.96
N ARG A 213 30.58 -7.19 -21.40
CA ARG A 213 29.96 -8.38 -22.02
C ARG A 213 28.46 -8.38 -21.79
N ILE A 214 27.70 -8.92 -22.75
CA ILE A 214 26.22 -9.00 -22.62
C ILE A 214 25.81 -9.86 -21.42
N SER A 215 26.58 -10.91 -21.09
CA SER A 215 26.35 -11.72 -19.89
C SER A 215 26.53 -10.92 -18.61
N GLU A 216 27.55 -10.07 -18.52
CA GLU A 216 27.79 -9.18 -17.38
C GLU A 216 26.65 -8.17 -17.23
N ILE A 217 26.21 -7.55 -18.33
CA ILE A 217 25.08 -6.65 -18.34
C ILE A 217 23.81 -7.35 -17.83
N SER A 218 23.57 -8.61 -18.28
CA SER A 218 22.40 -9.36 -17.83
C SER A 218 22.40 -9.59 -16.31
N GLU A 219 23.54 -9.87 -15.72
CA GLU A 219 23.70 -10.05 -14.27
C GLU A 219 23.50 -8.74 -13.51
N ILE A 220 24.12 -7.65 -13.99
CA ILE A 220 24.01 -6.31 -13.37
C ILE A 220 22.56 -5.85 -13.30
N VAL A 221 21.77 -6.10 -14.35
CA VAL A 221 20.34 -5.70 -14.37
C VAL A 221 19.42 -6.73 -13.70
N GLY A 222 19.97 -7.77 -13.06
CA GLY A 222 19.24 -8.68 -12.19
C GLY A 222 18.65 -9.94 -12.85
N TYR A 223 19.19 -10.37 -14.00
CA TYR A 223 18.84 -11.67 -14.57
C TYR A 223 19.85 -12.74 -14.12
N THR A 224 19.35 -13.82 -13.57
CA THR A 224 20.17 -14.99 -13.18
C THR A 224 20.51 -15.90 -14.36
N ASP A 225 19.75 -15.80 -15.46
CA ASP A 225 19.95 -16.57 -16.70
C ASP A 225 20.09 -15.63 -17.89
N PRO A 226 21.29 -15.56 -18.52
CA PRO A 226 21.53 -14.76 -19.71
C PRO A 226 20.66 -15.15 -20.92
N ALA A 227 20.20 -16.41 -21.01
CA ALA A 227 19.31 -16.83 -22.07
C ALA A 227 17.89 -16.25 -21.85
N HIS A 228 17.46 -16.14 -20.60
CA HIS A 228 16.20 -15.46 -20.27
C HIS A 228 16.29 -13.97 -20.60
N PHE A 229 17.37 -13.29 -20.21
CA PHE A 229 17.61 -11.89 -20.60
C PHE A 229 17.52 -11.70 -22.12
N SER A 230 18.21 -12.52 -22.92
CA SER A 230 18.23 -12.39 -24.37
C SER A 230 16.84 -12.54 -24.99
N ARG A 231 16.02 -13.46 -24.49
CA ARG A 231 14.63 -13.66 -24.94
C ARG A 231 13.76 -12.44 -24.61
N ILE A 232 13.86 -11.92 -23.39
CA ILE A 232 13.09 -10.74 -22.96
C ILE A 232 13.54 -9.49 -23.74
N PHE A 233 14.85 -9.27 -23.88
CA PHE A 233 15.38 -8.15 -24.65
C PHE A 233 14.86 -8.16 -26.08
N LYS A 234 14.96 -9.29 -26.78
CA LYS A 234 14.44 -9.42 -28.16
C LYS A 234 12.92 -9.25 -28.22
N LYS A 235 12.18 -9.72 -27.20
CA LYS A 235 10.71 -9.56 -27.14
C LYS A 235 10.31 -8.09 -27.02
N LEU A 236 11.02 -7.31 -26.20
CA LEU A 236 10.66 -5.90 -25.91
C LEU A 236 11.22 -4.92 -26.96
N GLU A 237 12.43 -5.16 -27.48
CA GLU A 237 13.11 -4.24 -28.40
C GLU A 237 13.03 -4.66 -29.87
N GLY A 238 12.52 -5.87 -30.15
CA GLY A 238 12.41 -6.41 -31.51
C GLY A 238 13.73 -6.96 -32.09
N VAL A 239 14.87 -6.59 -31.52
CA VAL A 239 16.23 -7.00 -31.96
C VAL A 239 17.00 -7.61 -30.77
N SER A 240 18.06 -8.37 -31.07
CA SER A 240 18.93 -8.88 -30.01
C SER A 240 19.77 -7.77 -29.37
N ALA A 241 20.24 -7.99 -28.13
CA ALA A 241 21.12 -7.03 -27.45
C ALA A 241 22.41 -6.73 -28.23
N ASN A 242 22.93 -7.73 -28.97
CA ASN A 242 24.08 -7.54 -29.86
C ASN A 242 23.77 -6.64 -31.06
N GLU A 243 22.66 -6.91 -31.73
CA GLU A 243 22.20 -6.07 -32.87
C GLU A 243 21.94 -4.64 -32.40
N TYR A 244 21.29 -4.47 -31.23
CA TYR A 244 21.02 -3.16 -30.64
C TYR A 244 22.33 -2.38 -30.37
N ARG A 245 23.36 -3.05 -29.76
CA ARG A 245 24.69 -2.47 -29.52
C ARG A 245 25.32 -1.98 -30.83
N ASN A 246 25.34 -2.87 -31.84
CA ASN A 246 26.00 -2.58 -33.12
C ASN A 246 25.33 -1.41 -33.86
N SER A 247 24.00 -1.33 -33.81
CA SER A 247 23.23 -0.22 -34.42
C SER A 247 23.53 1.14 -33.76
N ASN A 248 23.68 1.17 -32.43
CA ASN A 248 24.00 2.40 -31.71
C ASN A 248 25.47 2.84 -31.84
N CYS A 249 26.40 1.89 -32.02
CA CYS A 249 27.80 2.22 -32.30
C CYS A 249 28.02 2.84 -33.69
N ILE A 250 27.11 2.62 -34.64
CA ILE A 250 27.17 3.21 -36.00
C ILE A 250 26.58 4.63 -36.02
N ALA A 251 25.59 4.89 -35.15
CA ALA A 251 24.90 6.21 -35.09
C ALA A 251 25.75 7.31 -34.37
N ASN A 252 26.80 6.93 -33.66
CA ASN A 252 27.69 7.85 -32.93
C ASN A 252 29.08 8.05 -33.59
N LYS A 253 29.22 7.69 -34.84
CA LYS A 253 30.33 8.04 -35.71
C LYS A 253 29.88 9.05 -36.80
#